data_945e9f0bff0e989565b92602e573d42c
#
_entry.id   945e9f0bff0e989565b92602e573d42c
#
_cell.length_a   1.000
_cell.length_b   1.000
_cell.length_c   1.000
_cell.angle_alpha   90.00
_cell.angle_beta   90.00
_cell.angle_gamma   90.00
#
_symmetry.space_group_name_H-M   'P 1'
#
loop_
_entity.id
_entity.type
_entity.pdbx_description
1 polymer ?
#
loop_
_entity_poly.entity_id
_entity_poly.type
_entity_poly.pdbx_seq_one_letter_code
_entity_poly.pdbx_strand_id
1 'polypeptide(L)'
;MIYNTTYNNEDYLIDSALNVGKANSFLERIKLGGIGSGRLMIHEISPKLKRGKLEFAEIDYGNIELRPKGIIVHYTSKLERFSWVIPYYRLNIYNSQFYSILADGSFIQFVKNKNYRENKKFLDRMSQAKIDVLGLGYYDE
;
A
#
# COMPACT_ATOMS: atom_id res chain seq x y z
N MET A 1 -2.47 6.55 8.34
CA MET A 1 -1.43 6.81 9.35
C MET A 1 -0.09 6.30 8.87
N ILE A 2 0.93 7.08 9.11
CA ILE A 2 2.28 6.84 8.56
C ILE A 2 3.24 6.61 9.71
N TYR A 3 4.04 5.56 9.62
CA TYR A 3 4.97 5.17 10.67
C TYR A 3 6.37 5.04 10.07
N ASN A 4 7.37 5.49 10.82
CA ASN A 4 8.75 5.19 10.49
C ASN A 4 9.04 3.76 10.93
N THR A 5 9.29 2.88 9.98
CA THR A 5 9.51 1.45 10.22
C THR A 5 10.92 1.01 9.85
N THR A 6 11.86 1.95 9.83
CA THR A 6 13.28 1.65 9.63
C THR A 6 13.77 0.67 10.69
N TYR A 7 13.30 0.85 11.91
CA TYR A 7 13.55 -0.04 13.05
C TYR A 7 12.23 -0.51 13.61
N ASN A 8 12.27 -1.38 14.63
CA ASN A 8 11.05 -1.85 15.27
C ASN A 8 10.22 -0.68 15.80
N ASN A 9 8.93 -0.69 15.49
CA ASN A 9 7.98 0.34 15.88
C ASN A 9 6.75 -0.32 16.48
N GLU A 10 6.61 -0.26 17.80
CA GLU A 10 5.49 -0.89 18.50
C GLU A 10 4.16 -0.24 18.16
N ASP A 11 4.13 1.10 18.01
CA ASP A 11 2.92 1.81 17.63
C ASP A 11 2.41 1.33 16.28
N TYR A 12 3.31 1.13 15.32
CA TYR A 12 2.96 0.56 14.02
C TYR A 12 2.36 -0.85 14.17
N LEU A 13 2.98 -1.71 14.97
CA LEU A 13 2.51 -3.08 15.15
C LEU A 13 1.10 -3.11 15.75
N ILE A 14 0.83 -2.30 16.75
CA ILE A 14 -0.46 -2.23 17.41
C ILE A 14 -1.51 -1.61 16.50
N ASP A 15 -1.21 -0.45 15.95
CA ASP A 15 -2.17 0.31 15.14
C ASP A 15 -2.50 -0.39 13.83
N SER A 16 -1.50 -1.02 13.18
CA SER A 16 -1.77 -1.77 11.96
C SER A 16 -2.67 -2.97 12.23
N ALA A 17 -2.46 -3.69 13.33
CA ALA A 17 -3.32 -4.80 13.70
C ALA A 17 -4.75 -4.35 13.97
N LEU A 18 -4.93 -3.19 14.60
CA LEU A 18 -6.26 -2.64 14.88
C LEU A 18 -6.97 -2.12 13.63
N ASN A 19 -6.26 -1.43 12.75
CA ASN A 19 -6.86 -0.72 11.62
C ASN A 19 -7.04 -1.59 10.37
N VAL A 20 -6.08 -2.47 10.07
CA VAL A 20 -6.11 -3.30 8.86
C VAL A 20 -6.06 -4.80 9.14
N GLY A 21 -6.00 -5.17 10.40
CA GLY A 21 -5.88 -6.57 10.82
C GLY A 21 -4.44 -7.04 10.88
N LYS A 22 -4.24 -8.14 11.61
CA LYS A 22 -2.92 -8.76 11.75
C LYS A 22 -2.41 -9.26 10.40
N ALA A 23 -1.10 -9.42 10.30
CA ALA A 23 -0.49 -10.02 9.12
C ALA A 23 -1.13 -11.39 8.83
N ASN A 24 -1.35 -11.67 7.55
CA ASN A 24 -1.93 -12.93 7.13
C ASN A 24 -1.03 -14.10 7.53
N SER A 25 -1.64 -15.21 7.95
CA SER A 25 -0.94 -16.44 8.27
C SER A 25 -0.34 -17.06 7.01
N PHE A 26 0.57 -18.01 7.19
CA PHE A 26 1.20 -18.73 6.08
C PHE A 26 0.17 -19.37 5.15
N LEU A 27 -0.86 -20.00 5.71
CA LEU A 27 -1.92 -20.63 4.91
C LEU A 27 -2.74 -19.62 4.14
N GLU A 28 -3.04 -18.48 4.75
CA GLU A 28 -3.75 -17.39 4.08
C GLU A 28 -2.92 -16.78 2.95
N ARG A 29 -1.61 -16.66 3.14
CA ARG A 29 -0.69 -16.20 2.10
C ARG A 29 -0.74 -17.10 0.87
N ILE A 30 -0.77 -18.41 1.08
CA ILE A 30 -0.87 -19.39 -0.02
C ILE A 30 -2.21 -19.22 -0.74
N LYS A 31 -3.31 -19.12 -0.01
CA LYS A 31 -4.64 -18.95 -0.59
C LYS A 31 -4.77 -17.68 -1.42
N LEU A 32 -4.16 -16.59 -0.96
CA LEU A 32 -4.22 -15.31 -1.64
C LEU A 32 -3.26 -15.22 -2.83
N GLY A 33 -2.40 -16.21 -3.02
CA GLY A 33 -1.39 -16.17 -4.06
C GLY A 33 -0.25 -15.19 -3.78
N GLY A 34 -0.04 -14.90 -2.49
CA GLY A 34 0.94 -13.94 -2.02
C GLY A 34 0.29 -12.68 -1.48
N ILE A 35 0.87 -12.13 -0.42
CA ILE A 35 0.34 -10.94 0.28
C ILE A 35 1.12 -9.67 -0.01
N GLY A 36 2.26 -9.76 -0.66
CA GLY A 36 3.12 -8.62 -0.95
C GLY A 36 3.33 -8.44 -2.43
N SER A 37 3.33 -7.19 -2.88
CA SER A 37 3.77 -6.87 -4.22
C SER A 37 5.29 -6.91 -4.32
N GLY A 38 5.81 -6.99 -5.54
CA GLY A 38 7.18 -6.61 -5.82
C GLY A 38 7.34 -5.10 -5.75
N ARG A 39 8.53 -4.62 -6.10
CA ARG A 39 8.85 -3.20 -6.10
C ARG A 39 8.08 -2.47 -7.18
N LEU A 40 7.53 -1.32 -6.80
CA LEU A 40 6.86 -0.39 -7.71
C LEU A 40 7.61 0.94 -7.66
N MET A 41 7.92 1.48 -8.83
CA MET A 41 8.64 2.75 -8.93
C MET A 41 7.71 3.90 -8.62
N ILE A 42 8.10 4.75 -7.69
CA ILE A 42 7.31 5.92 -7.31
C ILE A 42 7.61 7.07 -8.25
N HIS A 43 6.55 7.67 -8.80
CA HIS A 43 6.65 8.89 -9.58
C HIS A 43 6.58 10.11 -8.70
N GLU A 44 5.57 10.16 -7.82
CA GLU A 44 5.36 11.29 -6.92
C GLU A 44 4.65 10.83 -5.66
N ILE A 45 4.97 11.46 -4.55
CA ILE A 45 4.25 11.30 -3.29
C ILE A 45 3.84 12.66 -2.75
N SER A 46 2.72 12.70 -2.03
CA SER A 46 2.23 13.93 -1.42
C SER A 46 3.16 14.41 -0.31
N PRO A 47 3.16 15.71 -0.03
CA PRO A 47 4.08 16.28 1.00
C PRO A 47 3.95 15.64 2.37
N LYS A 48 2.75 15.23 2.78
CA LYS A 48 2.53 14.59 4.07
C LYS A 48 3.26 13.25 4.21
N LEU A 49 3.50 12.59 3.09
CA LEU A 49 4.21 11.30 3.06
C LEU A 49 5.72 11.48 2.94
N LYS A 50 6.17 12.67 2.52
CA LYS A 50 7.58 13.01 2.45
C LYS A 50 8.09 13.29 3.85
N ARG A 51 8.57 12.24 4.49
CA ARG A 51 9.18 12.34 5.80
C ARG A 51 10.69 12.22 5.65
N GLY A 52 11.44 13.01 6.42
CA GLY A 52 12.87 13.09 6.27
C GLY A 52 13.31 14.23 5.36
N LYS A 53 14.60 14.46 5.29
CA LYS A 53 15.17 15.58 4.54
C LYS A 53 15.38 15.19 3.08
N LEU A 54 14.36 15.38 2.28
CA LEU A 54 14.42 15.09 0.85
C LEU A 54 14.86 16.34 0.11
N GLU A 55 16.12 16.45 -0.20
CA GLU A 55 16.63 17.51 -1.03
C GLU A 55 16.85 17.09 -2.49
N PHE A 56 16.83 15.77 -2.76
CA PHE A 56 17.11 15.26 -4.09
C PHE A 56 16.16 14.16 -4.49
N ALA A 57 15.75 14.19 -5.75
CA ALA A 57 14.92 13.18 -6.36
C ALA A 57 15.76 11.91 -6.64
N GLU A 58 15.95 11.08 -5.64
CA GLU A 58 16.31 9.70 -5.92
C GLU A 58 15.06 8.96 -6.35
N ILE A 59 15.24 7.96 -7.21
CA ILE A 59 14.12 7.11 -7.60
C ILE A 59 13.77 6.24 -6.41
N ASP A 60 12.61 6.52 -5.81
CA ASP A 60 12.11 5.75 -4.69
C ASP A 60 11.23 4.61 -5.16
N TYR A 61 11.22 3.56 -4.38
CA TYR A 61 10.40 2.39 -4.64
C TYR A 61 9.50 2.13 -3.44
N GLY A 62 8.33 1.57 -3.74
CA GLY A 62 7.43 1.10 -2.71
C GLY A 62 6.96 -0.31 -3.00
N ASN A 63 6.37 -0.94 -2.00
CA ASN A 63 5.66 -2.19 -2.17
C ASN A 63 4.41 -2.17 -1.30
N ILE A 64 3.47 -3.05 -1.62
CA ILE A 64 2.17 -3.08 -0.97
C ILE A 64 2.01 -4.43 -0.30
N GLU A 65 1.53 -4.41 0.93
CA GLU A 65 1.20 -5.60 1.70
C GLU A 65 -0.31 -5.68 1.90
N LEU A 66 -0.89 -6.84 1.59
CA LEU A 66 -2.31 -7.08 1.85
C LEU A 66 -2.51 -7.50 3.30
N ARG A 67 -3.52 -6.92 3.91
CA ARG A 67 -4.00 -7.27 5.24
C ARG A 67 -5.49 -7.62 5.16
N PRO A 68 -6.06 -8.28 6.18
CA PRO A 68 -7.48 -8.66 6.15
C PRO A 68 -8.46 -7.52 5.93
N LYS A 69 -8.16 -6.32 6.44
CA LYS A 69 -9.07 -5.18 6.38
C LYS A 69 -8.46 -3.94 5.71
N GLY A 70 -7.37 -4.10 5.02
CA GLY A 70 -6.72 -2.97 4.36
C GLY A 70 -5.39 -3.35 3.74
N ILE A 71 -4.60 -2.34 3.47
CA ILE A 71 -3.26 -2.50 2.92
C ILE A 71 -2.26 -1.68 3.72
N ILE A 72 -1.01 -2.03 3.55
CA ILE A 72 0.10 -1.21 4.03
C ILE A 72 1.00 -0.93 2.83
N VAL A 73 1.27 0.34 2.59
CA VAL A 73 2.23 0.75 1.56
C VAL A 73 3.55 1.04 2.25
N HIS A 74 4.54 0.20 1.98
CA HIS A 74 5.90 0.40 2.47
C HIS A 74 6.68 1.15 1.41
N TYR A 75 7.36 2.20 1.81
CA TYR A 75 8.19 2.96 0.89
C TYR A 75 9.46 3.45 1.58
N THR A 76 10.49 3.66 0.79
CA THR A 76 11.75 4.18 1.29
C THR A 76 11.91 5.62 0.85
N SER A 77 12.41 6.43 1.75
CA SER A 77 12.78 7.81 1.47
C SER A 77 14.17 7.99 2.05
N LYS A 78 15.14 8.11 1.15
CA LYS A 78 16.56 8.06 1.51
C LYS A 78 16.89 6.72 2.18
N LEU A 79 17.44 6.76 3.39
CA LEU A 79 17.81 5.57 4.14
C LEU A 79 16.75 5.14 5.15
N GLU A 80 15.61 5.82 5.16
CA GLU A 80 14.53 5.51 6.08
C GLU A 80 13.39 4.80 5.38
N ARG A 81 12.77 3.88 6.09
CA ARG A 81 11.59 3.15 5.63
C ARG A 81 10.36 3.66 6.36
N PHE A 82 9.31 3.87 5.60
CA PHE A 82 8.01 4.27 6.13
C PHE A 82 6.96 3.26 5.74
N SER A 83 5.94 3.16 6.57
CA SER A 83 4.77 2.30 6.31
C SER A 83 3.50 3.11 6.48
N TRP A 84 2.70 3.13 5.42
CA TRP A 84 1.43 3.86 5.38
C TRP A 84 0.30 2.86 5.47
N VAL A 85 -0.40 2.87 6.60
CA VAL A 85 -1.49 1.93 6.90
C VAL A 85 -2.79 2.52 6.40
N ILE A 86 -3.48 1.78 5.51
CA ILE A 86 -4.71 2.25 4.86
C ILE A 86 -5.80 1.18 4.98
N PRO A 87 -6.84 1.40 5.81
CA PRO A 87 -8.01 0.53 5.80
C PRO A 87 -8.72 0.58 4.44
N TYR A 88 -9.36 -0.51 4.04
CA TYR A 88 -10.04 -0.55 2.74
C TYR A 88 -11.11 0.53 2.61
N TYR A 89 -11.80 0.88 3.68
CA TYR A 89 -12.85 1.89 3.62
C TYR A 89 -12.33 3.31 3.33
N ARG A 90 -11.02 3.53 3.51
CA ARG A 90 -10.37 4.82 3.19
C ARG A 90 -9.54 4.78 1.93
N LEU A 91 -9.34 3.59 1.37
CA LEU A 91 -8.51 3.39 0.19
C LEU A 91 -9.23 3.84 -1.06
N ASN A 92 -8.62 4.72 -1.83
CA ASN A 92 -9.05 5.07 -3.17
C ASN A 92 -7.93 4.75 -4.14
N ILE A 93 -8.31 4.18 -5.29
CA ILE A 93 -7.37 3.84 -6.35
C ILE A 93 -7.76 4.63 -7.58
N TYR A 94 -6.81 5.34 -8.14
CA TYR A 94 -7.00 6.08 -9.39
C TYR A 94 -6.03 5.56 -10.42
N ASN A 95 -6.56 4.89 -11.42
CA ASN A 95 -5.76 4.23 -12.46
C ASN A 95 -5.91 5.01 -13.78
N SER A 96 -4.94 5.86 -14.07
CA SER A 96 -4.87 6.64 -15.29
C SER A 96 -3.47 6.55 -15.88
N GLN A 97 -2.83 7.66 -16.20
CA GLN A 97 -1.45 7.68 -16.67
C GLN A 97 -0.50 7.05 -15.63
N PHE A 98 -0.78 7.31 -14.35
CA PHE A 98 -0.09 6.68 -13.22
C PHE A 98 -1.08 5.83 -12.44
N TYR A 99 -0.56 4.86 -11.71
CA TYR A 99 -1.35 4.09 -10.76
C TYR A 99 -1.24 4.78 -9.40
N SER A 100 -2.33 5.35 -8.94
CA SER A 100 -2.32 6.18 -7.73
C SER A 100 -3.11 5.55 -6.60
N ILE A 101 -2.52 5.58 -5.41
CA ILE A 101 -3.17 5.19 -4.15
C ILE A 101 -3.40 6.47 -3.36
N LEU A 102 -4.64 6.70 -2.96
CA LEU A 102 -5.05 7.89 -2.24
C LEU A 102 -5.79 7.52 -0.97
N ALA A 103 -5.50 8.22 0.10
CA ALA A 103 -6.23 8.09 1.36
C ALA A 103 -5.95 9.32 2.23
N ASP A 104 -6.97 9.80 2.92
CA ASP A 104 -6.84 10.87 3.93
C ASP A 104 -6.10 12.12 3.42
N GLY A 105 -6.31 12.49 2.16
CA GLY A 105 -5.68 13.65 1.57
C GLY A 105 -4.22 13.45 1.16
N SER A 106 -3.73 12.23 1.22
CA SER A 106 -2.38 11.87 0.80
C SER A 106 -2.41 10.94 -0.40
N PHE A 107 -1.33 10.89 -1.16
CA PHE A 107 -1.25 10.02 -2.33
C PHE A 107 0.17 9.54 -2.61
N ILE A 108 0.24 8.38 -3.25
CA ILE A 108 1.45 7.88 -3.90
C ILE A 108 1.08 7.52 -5.34
N GLN A 109 1.85 8.02 -6.30
CA GLN A 109 1.69 7.68 -7.71
C GLN A 109 2.83 6.77 -8.15
N PHE A 110 2.47 5.64 -8.73
CA PHE A 110 3.44 4.68 -9.27
C PHE A 110 3.51 4.78 -10.77
N VAL A 111 4.72 4.63 -11.31
CA VAL A 111 4.97 4.62 -12.75
C VAL A 111 4.48 3.30 -13.35
N LYS A 112 3.80 3.37 -14.48
CA LYS A 112 3.35 2.17 -15.22
C LYS A 112 4.45 1.63 -16.13
N ASN A 113 5.50 1.14 -15.51
CA ASN A 113 6.65 0.53 -16.18
C ASN A 113 6.57 -1.01 -16.14
N LYS A 114 7.68 -1.68 -16.40
CA LYS A 114 7.75 -3.13 -16.35
C LYS A 114 7.36 -3.68 -14.97
N ASN A 115 7.84 -3.04 -13.90
CA ASN A 115 7.52 -3.45 -12.53
C ASN A 115 6.02 -3.42 -12.26
N TYR A 116 5.34 -2.37 -12.71
CA TYR A 116 3.89 -2.27 -12.62
C TYR A 116 3.21 -3.43 -13.34
N ARG A 117 3.62 -3.72 -14.56
CA ARG A 117 3.04 -4.81 -15.36
C ARG A 117 3.23 -6.17 -14.71
N GLU A 118 4.37 -6.40 -14.10
CA GLU A 118 4.66 -7.63 -13.36
C GLU A 118 3.79 -7.79 -12.11
N ASN A 119 3.32 -6.67 -11.53
CA ASN A 119 2.50 -6.66 -10.33
C ASN A 119 1.02 -6.43 -10.59
N LYS A 120 0.59 -6.42 -11.83
CA LYS A 120 -0.80 -6.11 -12.18
C LYS A 120 -1.79 -7.08 -11.56
N LYS A 121 -1.49 -8.36 -11.56
CA LYS A 121 -2.36 -9.37 -10.93
C LYS A 121 -2.51 -9.13 -9.43
N PHE A 122 -1.43 -8.74 -8.76
CA PHE A 122 -1.49 -8.39 -7.35
C PHE A 122 -2.40 -7.17 -7.13
N LEU A 123 -2.25 -6.13 -7.95
CA LEU A 123 -3.04 -4.91 -7.84
C LEU A 123 -4.52 -5.18 -8.10
N ASP A 124 -4.83 -6.08 -9.03
CA ASP A 124 -6.21 -6.50 -9.29
C ASP A 124 -6.80 -7.25 -8.09
N ARG A 125 -6.00 -8.12 -7.46
CA ARG A 125 -6.43 -8.80 -6.22
C ARG A 125 -6.66 -7.82 -5.08
N MET A 126 -5.84 -6.78 -4.97
CA MET A 126 -6.04 -5.73 -3.97
C MET A 126 -7.37 -5.02 -4.17
N SER A 127 -7.69 -4.64 -5.39
CA SER A 127 -8.97 -4.01 -5.72
C SER A 127 -10.14 -4.94 -5.41
N GLN A 128 -10.01 -6.23 -5.74
CA GLN A 128 -11.03 -7.22 -5.44
C GLN A 128 -11.20 -7.43 -3.93
N ALA A 129 -10.11 -7.45 -3.18
CA ALA A 129 -10.16 -7.56 -1.73
C ALA A 129 -10.93 -6.40 -1.09
N LYS A 130 -10.72 -5.19 -1.58
CA LYS A 130 -11.49 -4.04 -1.13
C LYS A 130 -12.97 -4.23 -1.38
N ILE A 131 -13.35 -4.66 -2.58
CA ILE A 131 -14.74 -4.90 -2.96
C ILE A 131 -15.36 -5.96 -2.04
N ASP A 132 -14.65 -7.07 -1.83
CA ASP A 132 -15.13 -8.19 -1.02
C ASP A 132 -15.32 -7.80 0.45
N VAL A 133 -14.34 -7.12 1.03
CA VAL A 133 -14.40 -6.73 2.45
C VAL A 133 -15.47 -5.69 2.71
N LEU A 134 -15.67 -4.74 1.80
CA LEU A 134 -16.68 -3.70 1.94
C LEU A 134 -18.07 -4.12 1.43
N GLY A 135 -18.18 -5.29 0.83
CA GLY A 135 -19.45 -5.79 0.28
C GLY A 135 -19.96 -5.00 -0.92
N LEU A 136 -19.08 -4.30 -1.63
CA LEU A 136 -19.49 -3.43 -2.74
C LEU A 136 -20.06 -4.18 -3.92
N GLY A 137 -19.72 -5.46 -4.09
CA GLY A 137 -20.21 -6.28 -5.17
C GLY A 137 -21.68 -6.65 -5.06
N TYR A 138 -22.30 -6.46 -3.89
CA TYR A 138 -23.71 -6.82 -3.68
C TYR A 138 -24.68 -5.76 -4.18
N TYR A 139 -24.21 -4.60 -4.58
CA TYR A 139 -25.06 -3.51 -5.02
C TYR A 139 -25.33 -3.49 -6.53
N ASP A 140 -24.78 -4.45 -7.24
CA ASP A 140 -24.92 -4.56 -8.69
C ASP A 140 -26.12 -5.42 -9.13
N GLU A 141 -26.95 -5.78 -8.20
CA GLU A 141 -28.17 -6.57 -8.49
C GLU A 141 -29.31 -5.70 -8.97
#